data_e6b8c2c4286493f24dbd341464d7cfde
#
_entry.id   e6b8c2c4286493f24dbd341464d7cfde
#
_cell.length_a   1.000
_cell.length_b   1.000
_cell.length_c   1.000
_cell.angle_alpha   90.00
_cell.angle_beta   90.00
_cell.angle_gamma   90.00
#
_symmetry.space_group_name_H-M   'P 1'
#
loop_
_entity.id
_entity.type
_entity.pdbx_description
1 polymer ?
#
loop_
_entity_poly.entity_id
_entity_poly.type
_entity_poly.pdbx_seq_one_letter_code
_entity_poly.pdbx_strand_id
1 'polypeptide(L)'
;GYEVAAKPAAPTSGPLTQEQVEKQIWDQLKTCYDPEIPVNIVDLGLIYDCHIESIGNNEYKVAVKMTLTAPGCGMGPVLQQDVQNKLLGIDPVQDVQVELVWDPPWNQSMMTEAAKLQLGLL
;
A
#
# COMPACT_ATOMS: atom_id res chain seq x y z
N GLY A 1 -17.37 -0.72 -16.37
CA GLY A 1 -17.52 -0.43 -15.95
C GLY A 1 -17.70 -0.62 -15.84
N TYR A 2 -17.62 -0.56 -15.93
CA TYR A 2 -17.85 -0.08 -15.89
C TYR A 2 -18.13 0.18 -15.93
N GLU A 3 -17.53 0.13 -16.18
CA GLU A 3 -17.81 0.82 -16.05
C GLU A 3 -17.84 1.27 -16.08
N VAL A 4 -17.62 0.98 -16.58
CA VAL A 4 -17.68 1.78 -16.33
C VAL A 4 -17.60 2.08 -16.18
N ALA A 5 -17.30 2.06 -16.61
CA ALA A 5 -17.27 2.79 -16.17
C ALA A 5 -17.04 3.11 -15.98
N ALA A 6 -16.92 3.11 -16.26
CA ALA A 6 -16.85 3.82 -15.76
C ALA A 6 -16.59 4.09 -15.57
N LYS A 7 -16.44 4.22 -15.68
CA LYS A 7 -16.34 4.89 -15.25
C LYS A 7 -16.18 5.35 -14.99
N PRO A 8 -16.15 5.25 -15.23
CA PRO A 8 -15.99 5.99 -14.82
C PRO A 8 -15.83 6.37 -14.53
N ALA A 9 -15.87 6.50 -14.58
CA ALA A 9 -15.72 7.29 -14.21
C ALA A 9 -15.47 7.90 -14.03
N ALA A 10 -15.63 8.17 -14.14
CA ALA A 10 -15.41 8.96 -13.87
C ALA A 10 -15.17 9.64 -13.75
N PRO A 11 -15.21 9.83 -14.10
CA PRO A 11 -14.66 10.74 -13.82
C PRO A 11 -14.79 11.42 -13.22
N THR A 12 -14.53 11.16 -13.15
CA THR A 12 -15.07 12.19 -12.38
C THR A 12 -14.28 13.46 -12.36
N SER A 13 -14.87 14.40 -12.74
CA SER A 13 -14.39 15.72 -12.52
C SER A 13 -14.79 16.10 -11.11
N GLY A 14 -13.88 16.30 -10.24
CA GLY A 14 -14.18 16.68 -8.88
C GLY A 14 -13.26 15.97 -7.90
N PRO A 15 -13.20 16.44 -6.67
CA PRO A 15 -12.30 15.86 -5.69
C PRO A 15 -12.71 14.42 -5.34
N LEU A 16 -11.71 13.60 -5.10
CA LEU A 16 -11.95 12.23 -4.67
C LEU A 16 -12.40 12.23 -3.21
N THR A 17 -13.31 11.31 -2.89
CA THR A 17 -13.67 11.08 -1.50
C THR A 17 -12.54 10.35 -0.80
N GLN A 18 -12.55 10.37 0.53
CA GLN A 18 -11.54 9.65 1.30
C GLN A 18 -11.56 8.15 0.98
N GLU A 19 -12.74 7.58 0.77
CA GLU A 19 -12.86 6.17 0.39
C GLU A 19 -12.20 5.89 -0.94
N GLN A 20 -12.36 6.79 -1.91
CA GLN A 20 -11.74 6.62 -3.22
C GLN A 20 -10.22 6.74 -3.13
N VAL A 21 -9.74 7.67 -2.31
CA VAL A 21 -8.31 7.82 -2.08
C VAL A 21 -7.76 6.57 -1.42
N GLU A 22 -8.47 6.05 -0.42
CA GLU A 22 -8.05 4.84 0.27
C GLU A 22 -7.94 3.66 -0.70
N LYS A 23 -8.92 3.51 -1.58
CA LYS A 23 -8.89 2.44 -2.57
C LYS A 23 -7.66 2.57 -3.47
N GLN A 24 -7.36 3.77 -3.93
CA GLN A 24 -6.19 3.99 -4.78
C GLN A 24 -4.88 3.71 -4.03
N ILE A 25 -4.84 4.03 -2.74
CA ILE A 25 -3.68 3.77 -1.92
C ILE A 25 -3.43 2.25 -1.83
N TRP A 26 -4.45 1.48 -1.53
CA TRP A 26 -4.31 0.02 -1.45
C TRP A 26 -3.98 -0.58 -2.81
N ASP A 27 -4.56 -0.06 -3.89
CA ASP A 27 -4.22 -0.53 -5.24
C ASP A 27 -2.74 -0.29 -5.54
N GLN A 28 -2.20 0.86 -5.15
CA GLN A 28 -0.79 1.16 -5.36
C GLN A 28 0.11 0.30 -4.47
N LEU A 29 -0.30 0.05 -3.23
CA LEU A 29 0.48 -0.81 -2.34
C LEU A 29 0.60 -2.23 -2.90
N LYS A 30 -0.41 -2.70 -3.60
CA LYS A 30 -0.38 -4.02 -4.24
C LYS A 30 0.55 -4.09 -5.44
N THR A 31 1.08 -2.96 -5.90
CA THR A 31 2.09 -2.95 -6.96
C THR A 31 3.51 -2.95 -6.42
N CYS A 32 3.66 -2.91 -5.11
CA CYS A 32 4.97 -2.97 -4.46
C CYS A 32 5.27 -4.42 -4.07
N TYR A 33 6.47 -4.89 -4.40
CA TYR A 33 6.85 -6.28 -4.15
C TYR A 33 8.06 -6.35 -3.24
N ASP A 34 8.06 -7.36 -2.37
CA ASP A 34 9.23 -7.65 -1.55
C ASP A 34 10.36 -8.10 -2.48
N PRO A 35 11.59 -7.61 -2.26
CA PRO A 35 12.70 -7.96 -3.16
C PRO A 35 13.10 -9.44 -3.12
N GLU A 36 12.71 -10.15 -2.08
CA GLU A 36 13.11 -11.56 -1.93
C GLU A 36 11.97 -12.53 -2.20
N ILE A 37 10.73 -12.10 -2.03
CA ILE A 37 9.56 -12.96 -2.21
C ILE A 37 8.68 -12.34 -3.29
N PRO A 38 8.38 -13.08 -4.39
CA PRO A 38 7.67 -12.49 -5.54
C PRO A 38 6.16 -12.36 -5.29
N VAL A 39 5.80 -11.71 -4.21
CA VAL A 39 4.41 -11.45 -3.84
C VAL A 39 4.34 -10.00 -3.38
N ASN A 40 3.21 -9.33 -3.65
CA ASN A 40 3.07 -7.94 -3.25
C ASN A 40 3.01 -7.82 -1.73
N ILE A 41 3.40 -6.64 -1.24
CA ILE A 41 3.56 -6.42 0.19
C ILE A 41 2.25 -6.48 0.98
N VAL A 42 1.12 -6.22 0.33
CA VAL A 42 -0.18 -6.31 0.99
C VAL A 42 -0.53 -7.77 1.28
N ASP A 43 -0.39 -8.62 0.27
CA ASP A 43 -0.69 -10.05 0.43
C ASP A 43 0.32 -10.75 1.33
N LEU A 44 1.54 -10.24 1.40
CA LEU A 44 2.53 -10.75 2.34
C LEU A 44 2.20 -10.41 3.80
N GLY A 45 1.33 -9.42 4.02
CA GLY A 45 1.00 -8.99 5.36
C GLY A 45 2.02 -8.04 5.95
N LEU A 46 2.74 -7.31 5.11
CA LEU A 46 3.77 -6.39 5.56
C LEU A 46 3.22 -5.03 5.98
N ILE A 47 1.99 -4.70 5.60
CA ILE A 47 1.38 -3.43 5.99
C ILE A 47 0.64 -3.62 7.30
N TYR A 48 1.15 -3.00 8.35
CA TYR A 48 0.56 -3.12 9.69
C TYR A 48 -0.47 -2.04 9.98
N ASP A 49 -0.31 -0.87 9.37
CA ASP A 49 -1.26 0.21 9.57
C ASP A 49 -1.17 1.17 8.39
N CYS A 50 -2.31 1.74 8.02
CA CYS A 50 -2.38 2.73 6.96
C CYS A 50 -3.41 3.77 7.38
N HIS A 51 -2.94 4.95 7.75
CA HIS A 51 -3.78 6.04 8.23
C HIS A 51 -3.84 7.14 7.19
N ILE A 52 -5.05 7.55 6.85
CA ILE A 52 -5.31 8.58 5.86
C ILE A 52 -5.99 9.74 6.56
N GLU A 53 -5.42 10.92 6.42
CA GLU A 53 -5.92 12.11 7.08
C GLU A 53 -6.19 13.20 6.06
N SER A 54 -7.38 13.80 6.13
CA SER A 54 -7.70 14.97 5.32
C SER A 54 -7.01 16.19 5.92
N ILE A 55 -6.31 16.95 5.07
CA ILE A 55 -5.60 18.15 5.50
C ILE A 55 -6.19 19.42 4.90
N GLY A 56 -7.44 19.34 4.37
CA GLY A 56 -8.10 20.46 3.78
C GLY A 56 -7.86 20.57 2.28
N ASN A 57 -8.65 21.39 1.61
CA ASN A 57 -8.52 21.62 0.16
C ASN A 57 -8.57 20.34 -0.67
N ASN A 58 -9.30 19.33 -0.18
CA ASN A 58 -9.40 18.02 -0.84
C ASN A 58 -8.06 17.34 -0.99
N GLU A 59 -7.15 17.56 -0.05
CA GLU A 59 -5.84 16.96 -0.02
C GLU A 59 -5.71 16.03 1.18
N TYR A 60 -4.79 15.07 1.08
CA TYR A 60 -4.66 14.03 2.09
C TYR A 60 -3.21 13.79 2.44
N LYS A 61 -3.02 13.33 3.67
CA LYS A 61 -1.74 12.89 4.19
C LYS A 61 -1.88 11.41 4.55
N VAL A 62 -0.87 10.62 4.23
CA VAL A 62 -0.91 9.17 4.47
C VAL A 62 0.25 8.78 5.36
N ALA A 63 -0.04 7.98 6.37
CA ALA A 63 0.99 7.40 7.25
C ALA A 63 0.87 5.89 7.19
N VAL A 64 1.94 5.22 6.81
CA VAL A 64 1.98 3.76 6.66
C VAL A 64 2.99 3.20 7.63
N LYS A 65 2.59 2.17 8.37
CA LYS A 65 3.51 1.35 9.16
C LYS A 65 3.64 0.01 8.50
N MET A 66 4.86 -0.37 8.17
CA MET A 66 5.11 -1.63 7.48
C MET A 66 6.33 -2.32 8.07
N THR A 67 6.46 -3.59 7.78
CA THR A 67 7.61 -4.37 8.20
C THR A 67 8.22 -5.08 6.99
N LEU A 68 9.25 -5.86 7.24
CA LEU A 68 9.92 -6.68 6.21
C LEU A 68 9.88 -8.13 6.64
N THR A 69 10.07 -9.03 5.67
CA THR A 69 10.05 -10.47 5.94
C THR A 69 11.26 -10.92 6.77
N ALA A 70 12.35 -10.15 6.74
CA ALA A 70 13.54 -10.45 7.52
C ALA A 70 14.18 -9.17 8.02
N PRO A 71 14.48 -9.07 9.34
CA PRO A 71 15.22 -7.94 9.86
C PRO A 71 16.62 -7.87 9.24
N GLY A 72 17.13 -6.67 9.04
CA GLY A 72 18.46 -6.49 8.49
C GLY A 72 18.53 -6.61 6.98
N CYS A 73 17.39 -6.74 6.31
CA CYS A 73 17.37 -6.72 4.84
C CYS A 73 17.84 -5.36 4.35
N GLY A 74 18.90 -5.34 3.54
CA GLY A 74 19.45 -4.10 3.02
C GLY A 74 18.53 -3.38 2.06
N MET A 75 17.47 -4.05 1.59
CA MET A 75 16.53 -3.47 0.65
C MET A 75 15.36 -2.75 1.34
N GLY A 76 15.34 -2.74 2.67
CA GLY A 76 14.27 -2.06 3.41
C GLY A 76 14.08 -0.61 3.02
N PRO A 77 15.15 0.21 3.01
CA PRO A 77 15.02 1.61 2.60
C PRO A 77 14.57 1.76 1.16
N VAL A 78 14.95 0.85 0.27
CA VAL A 78 14.53 0.89 -1.13
C VAL A 78 13.03 0.63 -1.24
N LEU A 79 12.54 -0.38 -0.53
CA LEU A 79 11.12 -0.69 -0.53
C LEU A 79 10.31 0.44 0.10
N GLN A 80 10.79 1.00 1.18
CA GLN A 80 10.16 2.12 1.85
C GLN A 80 10.03 3.32 0.91
N GLN A 81 11.10 3.61 0.16
CA GLN A 81 11.08 4.71 -0.81
C GLN A 81 10.12 4.43 -1.95
N ASP A 82 10.07 3.18 -2.43
CA ASP A 82 9.16 2.79 -3.50
C ASP A 82 7.69 2.99 -3.08
N VAL A 83 7.35 2.57 -1.88
CA VAL A 83 6.01 2.76 -1.33
C VAL A 83 5.69 4.25 -1.26
N GLN A 84 6.60 5.04 -0.72
CA GLN A 84 6.40 6.48 -0.58
C GLN A 84 6.17 7.13 -1.94
N ASN A 85 7.00 6.81 -2.92
CA ASN A 85 6.90 7.40 -4.25
C ASN A 85 5.58 7.04 -4.92
N LYS A 86 5.16 5.79 -4.81
CA LYS A 86 3.91 5.35 -5.43
C LYS A 86 2.70 6.02 -4.82
N LEU A 87 2.68 6.17 -3.52
CA LEU A 87 1.56 6.83 -2.86
C LEU A 87 1.55 8.33 -3.14
N LEU A 88 2.71 8.96 -3.26
CA LEU A 88 2.77 10.38 -3.63
C LEU A 88 2.30 10.62 -5.05
N GLY A 89 2.29 9.59 -5.89
CA GLY A 89 1.77 9.71 -7.25
C GLY A 89 0.25 9.82 -7.33
N ILE A 90 -0.46 9.62 -6.23
CA ILE A 90 -1.91 9.79 -6.19
C ILE A 90 -2.20 11.28 -6.03
N ASP A 91 -2.93 11.86 -6.97
CA ASP A 91 -3.11 13.31 -7.08
C ASP A 91 -3.45 14.02 -5.76
N PRO A 92 -4.48 13.60 -5.02
CA PRO A 92 -4.84 14.35 -3.80
C PRO A 92 -3.92 14.09 -2.62
N VAL A 93 -2.96 13.16 -2.73
CA VAL A 93 -2.03 12.87 -1.63
C VAL A 93 -0.86 13.83 -1.69
N GLN A 94 -0.68 14.61 -0.64
CA GLN A 94 0.35 15.64 -0.58
C GLN A 94 1.55 15.25 0.27
N ASP A 95 1.37 14.33 1.20
CA ASP A 95 2.45 13.92 2.07
C ASP A 95 2.28 12.43 2.41
N VAL A 96 3.39 11.72 2.42
CA VAL A 96 3.39 10.30 2.76
C VAL A 96 4.55 10.03 3.70
N GLN A 97 4.24 9.39 4.83
CA GLN A 97 5.25 8.93 5.75
C GLN A 97 5.18 7.40 5.82
N VAL A 98 6.30 6.75 5.62
CA VAL A 98 6.40 5.30 5.70
C VAL A 98 7.38 4.97 6.80
N GLU A 99 6.90 4.26 7.81
CA GLU A 99 7.70 3.87 8.97
C GLU A 99 7.91 2.36 8.94
N LEU A 100 9.15 1.93 9.09
CA LEU A 100 9.46 0.51 9.25
C LEU A 100 9.37 0.16 10.73
N VAL A 101 8.57 -0.86 11.03
CA VAL A 101 8.37 -1.34 12.39
C VAL A 101 8.71 -2.82 12.45
N TRP A 102 9.19 -3.27 13.60
CA TRP A 102 9.67 -4.64 13.75
C TRP A 102 8.89 -5.42 14.81
N ASP A 103 7.85 -4.81 15.37
CA ASP A 103 7.03 -5.41 16.39
C ASP A 103 5.56 -5.24 16.02
N PRO A 104 4.79 -6.31 15.90
CA PRO A 104 5.22 -7.72 16.04
C PRO A 104 6.09 -8.16 14.86
N PRO A 105 7.00 -9.14 15.07
CA PRO A 105 7.80 -9.64 13.95
C PRO A 105 6.92 -10.37 12.94
N TRP A 106 7.26 -10.21 11.69
CA TRP A 106 6.52 -10.84 10.60
C TRP A 106 6.73 -12.36 10.61
N ASN A 107 5.68 -13.10 10.26
CA ASN A 107 5.77 -14.55 10.04
C ASN A 107 4.79 -14.95 8.95
N GLN A 108 4.91 -16.19 8.47
CA GLN A 108 4.12 -16.68 7.34
C GLN A 108 2.62 -16.67 7.60
N SER A 109 2.20 -16.76 8.84
CA SER A 109 0.76 -16.76 9.15
C SER A 109 0.10 -15.41 8.81
N MET A 110 0.88 -14.37 8.60
CA MET A 110 0.38 -13.04 8.24
C MET A 110 0.05 -12.91 6.77
N MET A 111 0.48 -13.87 5.93
CA MET A 111 0.17 -13.88 4.51
C MET A 111 -1.31 -14.16 4.27
N THR A 112 -1.84 -13.56 3.19
CA THR A 112 -3.17 -13.94 2.71
C THR A 112 -3.12 -15.36 2.14
N GLU A 113 -4.30 -15.97 1.99
CA GLU A 113 -4.38 -17.29 1.34
C GLU A 113 -3.86 -17.23 -0.10
N ALA A 114 -4.14 -16.12 -0.79
CA ALA A 114 -3.67 -15.95 -2.17
C ALA A 114 -2.13 -16.00 -2.22
N ALA A 115 -1.47 -15.33 -1.28
CA ALA A 115 -0.02 -15.33 -1.21
C ALA A 115 0.52 -16.72 -0.92
N LYS A 116 -0.11 -17.43 0.02
CA LYS A 116 0.30 -18.79 0.36
C LYS A 116 0.15 -19.74 -0.81
N LEU A 117 -0.95 -19.62 -1.55
CA LEU A 117 -1.16 -20.43 -2.75
C LEU A 117 -0.10 -20.15 -3.80
N GLN A 118 0.20 -18.88 -4.02
CA GLN A 118 1.18 -18.48 -5.02
C GLN A 118 2.57 -19.05 -4.71
N LEU A 119 2.89 -19.16 -3.43
CA LEU A 119 4.18 -19.66 -2.98
C LEU A 119 4.19 -21.16 -2.71
N GLY A 120 3.07 -21.83 -2.91
CA GLY A 120 2.98 -23.27 -2.68
C GLY A 120 2.93 -23.68 -1.21
N LEU A 121 2.45 -22.78 -0.35
CA LEU A 121 2.38 -23.04 1.09
C LEU A 121 1.02 -23.58 1.56
N LEU A 122 0.07 -23.69 0.65
CA LEU A 122 -1.23 -24.29 0.94
C LEU A 122 -1.39 -25.62 0.24
#